data_8e1cca3d7e9d8cc6c3e63be3d28c6ae0
#
_entry.id   8e1cca3d7e9d8cc6c3e63be3d28c6ae0
#
_cell.length_a   1.000
_cell.length_b   1.000
_cell.length_c   1.000
_cell.angle_alpha   90.00
_cell.angle_beta   90.00
_cell.angle_gamma   90.00
#
_symmetry.space_group_name_H-M   'P 1'
#
loop_
_entity.id
_entity.type
_entity.pdbx_description
1 polymer ?
#
loop_
_entity_poly.entity_id
_entity_poly.type
_entity_poly.pdbx_seq_one_letter_code
_entity_poly.pdbx_strand_id
1 'polypeptide(L)'
;ITLGRRQLAVLTGQAPDALPQLTPRLTALQPTAVPEVLGADLLGRRPDVVAARWRVEAATQGVNSARSEFYPNINIGAFIGLNSLGLDRLFNGSSRQMGVTPALRLPIFDGGRLRAQLGGRAAELDAAIAQYNGAVLDAVKEAGDAVASIQSLTRQQALQDEAVASAEKAYRFAQERYRAGLGNYLVVLSTESQVLAQRRLAVDLRARQLDTRLVLMKALGGGWTDDTAVLHTAAAH
;
A
#
# COMPACT_ATOMS: atom_id res chain seq x y z
N ILE A 1 7.36 5.56 -23.62
CA ILE A 1 6.42 4.43 -23.79
C ILE A 1 7.14 3.10 -23.56
N THR A 2 8.28 2.81 -24.23
CA THR A 2 9.00 1.54 -24.11
C THR A 2 9.45 1.22 -22.67
N LEU A 3 10.04 2.21 -21.98
CA LEU A 3 10.44 2.06 -20.57
C LEU A 3 9.23 1.73 -19.66
N GLY A 4 8.12 2.42 -19.83
CA GLY A 4 6.91 2.16 -19.05
C GLY A 4 6.32 0.76 -19.29
N ARG A 5 6.37 0.25 -20.52
CA ARG A 5 5.95 -1.13 -20.82
C ARG A 5 6.82 -2.17 -20.13
N ARG A 6 8.16 -1.99 -20.19
CA ARG A 6 9.11 -2.87 -19.49
C ARG A 6 8.91 -2.85 -17.99
N GLN A 7 8.71 -1.68 -17.41
CA GLN A 7 8.44 -1.55 -15.98
C GLN A 7 7.13 -2.23 -15.58
N LEU A 8 6.08 -2.07 -16.39
CA LEU A 8 4.80 -2.75 -16.17
C LEU A 8 4.94 -4.27 -16.31
N ALA A 9 5.66 -4.77 -17.31
CA ALA A 9 5.93 -6.20 -17.48
C ALA A 9 6.63 -6.79 -16.24
N VAL A 10 7.67 -6.12 -15.74
CA VAL A 10 8.36 -6.54 -14.51
C VAL A 10 7.41 -6.55 -13.30
N LEU A 11 6.57 -5.52 -13.12
CA LEU A 11 5.59 -5.45 -12.02
C LEU A 11 4.51 -6.55 -12.09
N THR A 12 4.22 -7.05 -13.30
CA THR A 12 3.28 -8.16 -13.51
C THR A 12 3.96 -9.54 -13.56
N GLY A 13 5.27 -9.61 -13.27
CA GLY A 13 6.04 -10.85 -13.29
C GLY A 13 6.26 -11.44 -14.69
N GLN A 14 6.19 -10.60 -15.72
CA GLN A 14 6.36 -11.01 -17.13
C GLN A 14 7.73 -10.59 -17.68
N ALA A 15 8.11 -11.18 -18.83
CA ALA A 15 9.33 -10.78 -19.51
C ALA A 15 9.25 -9.31 -19.98
N PRO A 16 10.37 -8.56 -20.02
CA PRO A 16 10.37 -7.11 -20.33
C PRO A 16 9.68 -6.74 -21.66
N ASP A 17 9.62 -7.66 -22.59
CA ASP A 17 9.02 -7.45 -23.93
C ASP A 17 7.65 -8.13 -24.10
N ALA A 18 7.01 -8.58 -23.01
CA ALA A 18 5.73 -9.28 -23.04
C ALA A 18 4.52 -8.40 -23.42
N LEU A 19 4.65 -7.07 -23.36
CA LEU A 19 3.56 -6.12 -23.59
C LEU A 19 3.74 -5.24 -24.85
N PRO A 20 4.06 -5.79 -26.04
CA PRO A 20 4.30 -4.98 -27.24
C PRO A 20 3.02 -4.31 -27.77
N GLN A 21 1.86 -4.96 -27.55
CA GLN A 21 0.55 -4.53 -28.02
C GLN A 21 -0.05 -3.37 -27.20
N LEU A 22 0.50 -3.05 -26.04
CA LEU A 22 -0.03 -2.02 -25.15
C LEU A 22 0.23 -0.62 -25.72
N THR A 23 -0.77 -0.03 -26.36
CA THR A 23 -0.72 1.33 -26.93
C THR A 23 -1.71 2.25 -26.23
N PRO A 24 -1.42 2.67 -24.98
CA PRO A 24 -2.34 3.52 -24.24
C PRO A 24 -2.46 4.89 -24.91
N ARG A 25 -3.70 5.37 -25.01
CA ARG A 25 -3.99 6.74 -25.47
C ARG A 25 -4.67 7.49 -24.32
N LEU A 26 -4.18 8.67 -24.02
CA LEU A 26 -4.74 9.53 -22.97
C LEU A 26 -6.23 9.83 -23.20
N THR A 27 -6.65 9.95 -24.46
CA THR A 27 -8.05 10.21 -24.85
C THR A 27 -8.97 9.01 -24.64
N ALA A 28 -8.44 7.79 -24.54
CA ALA A 28 -9.22 6.59 -24.29
C ALA A 28 -9.46 6.31 -22.80
N LEU A 29 -8.72 6.99 -21.93
CA LEU A 29 -8.84 6.84 -20.48
C LEU A 29 -9.95 7.77 -19.97
N GLN A 30 -11.09 7.17 -19.62
CA GLN A 30 -12.15 7.92 -18.98
C GLN A 30 -11.83 8.13 -17.49
N PRO A 31 -12.04 9.34 -16.99
CA PRO A 31 -11.83 9.62 -15.58
C PRO A 31 -12.87 8.86 -14.74
N THR A 32 -12.43 7.99 -13.86
CA THR A 32 -13.29 7.35 -12.85
C THR A 32 -13.89 8.43 -11.93
N ALA A 33 -15.17 8.32 -11.62
CA ALA A 33 -15.82 9.24 -10.69
C ALA A 33 -15.15 9.16 -9.31
N VAL A 34 -14.92 10.33 -8.72
CA VAL A 34 -14.43 10.43 -7.34
C VAL A 34 -15.63 10.22 -6.42
N PRO A 35 -15.55 9.33 -5.41
CA PRO A 35 -16.62 9.19 -4.43
C PRO A 35 -16.86 10.52 -3.72
N GLU A 36 -18.13 10.94 -3.61
CA GLU A 36 -18.50 12.18 -2.90
C GLU A 36 -18.21 12.09 -1.40
N VAL A 37 -18.25 10.88 -0.84
CA VAL A 37 -17.98 10.61 0.57
C VAL A 37 -16.86 9.57 0.68
N LEU A 38 -15.78 9.96 1.34
CA LEU A 38 -14.70 9.05 1.70
C LEU A 38 -15.11 8.31 2.98
N GLY A 39 -15.64 7.09 2.85
CA GLY A 39 -15.98 6.25 3.99
C GLY A 39 -14.74 5.82 4.79
N ALA A 40 -14.84 5.85 6.11
CA ALA A 40 -13.78 5.36 7.00
C ALA A 40 -13.40 3.87 6.71
N ASP A 41 -14.38 3.10 6.23
CA ASP A 41 -14.20 1.70 5.84
C ASP A 41 -13.16 1.51 4.71
N LEU A 42 -13.05 2.47 3.80
CA LEU A 42 -12.07 2.41 2.72
C LEU A 42 -10.64 2.58 3.24
N LEU A 43 -10.43 3.47 4.22
CA LEU A 43 -9.12 3.68 4.83
C LEU A 43 -8.67 2.44 5.63
N GLY A 44 -9.63 1.72 6.25
CA GLY A 44 -9.37 0.47 6.96
C GLY A 44 -8.88 -0.69 6.08
N ARG A 45 -9.04 -0.58 4.75
CA ARG A 45 -8.56 -1.60 3.78
C ARG A 45 -7.12 -1.35 3.32
N ARG A 46 -6.51 -0.26 3.69
CA ARG A 46 -5.12 0.04 3.31
C ARG A 46 -4.17 -0.98 3.93
N PRO A 47 -3.24 -1.56 3.14
CA PRO A 47 -2.31 -2.59 3.63
C PRO A 47 -1.41 -2.10 4.76
N ASP A 48 -0.99 -0.83 4.73
CA ASP A 48 -0.16 -0.21 5.76
C ASP A 48 -0.91 -0.05 7.09
N VAL A 49 -2.18 0.36 7.04
CA VAL A 49 -3.05 0.48 8.22
C VAL A 49 -3.36 -0.91 8.81
N VAL A 50 -3.67 -1.89 7.95
CA VAL A 50 -3.90 -3.28 8.37
C VAL A 50 -2.65 -3.88 9.00
N ALA A 51 -1.49 -3.68 8.39
CA ALA A 51 -0.22 -4.16 8.94
C ALA A 51 0.10 -3.51 10.30
N ALA A 52 -0.18 -2.22 10.46
CA ALA A 52 -0.01 -1.53 11.73
C ALA A 52 -0.95 -2.07 12.81
N ARG A 53 -2.22 -2.38 12.47
CA ARG A 53 -3.18 -3.04 13.37
C ARG A 53 -2.66 -4.40 13.82
N TRP A 54 -2.17 -5.24 12.90
CA TRP A 54 -1.62 -6.55 13.28
C TRP A 54 -0.38 -6.45 14.18
N ARG A 55 0.43 -5.38 14.04
CA ARG A 55 1.54 -5.13 14.97
C ARG A 55 1.04 -4.82 16.38
N VAL A 56 -0.07 -4.08 16.52
CA VAL A 56 -0.70 -3.85 17.82
C VAL A 56 -1.20 -5.17 18.42
N GLU A 57 -1.85 -6.02 17.63
CA GLU A 57 -2.30 -7.35 18.08
C GLU A 57 -1.12 -8.22 18.52
N ALA A 58 -0.05 -8.27 17.72
CA ALA A 58 1.16 -9.01 18.07
C ALA A 58 1.81 -8.49 19.36
N ALA A 59 1.91 -7.17 19.54
CA ALA A 59 2.44 -6.57 20.77
C ALA A 59 1.53 -6.88 21.98
N THR A 60 0.21 -6.89 21.81
CA THR A 60 -0.75 -7.30 22.84
C THR A 60 -0.52 -8.75 23.30
N GLN A 61 -0.29 -9.66 22.34
CA GLN A 61 0.06 -11.04 22.69
C GLN A 61 1.43 -11.14 23.37
N GLY A 62 2.37 -10.26 23.01
CA GLY A 62 3.66 -10.12 23.71
C GLY A 62 3.50 -9.75 25.19
N VAL A 63 2.59 -8.82 25.50
CA VAL A 63 2.24 -8.47 26.89
C VAL A 63 1.58 -9.65 27.62
N ASN A 64 0.64 -10.35 26.97
CA ASN A 64 -0.02 -11.52 27.55
C ASN A 64 0.98 -12.64 27.83
N SER A 65 1.91 -12.89 26.92
CA SER A 65 3.00 -13.85 27.11
C SER A 65 3.88 -13.48 28.32
N ALA A 66 4.28 -12.20 28.42
CA ALA A 66 5.07 -11.74 29.57
C ALA A 66 4.31 -11.84 30.91
N ARG A 67 2.99 -11.65 30.89
CA ARG A 67 2.13 -11.88 32.07
C ARG A 67 2.08 -13.36 32.44
N SER A 68 2.04 -14.27 31.45
CA SER A 68 2.00 -15.71 31.71
C SER A 68 3.28 -16.24 32.39
N GLU A 69 4.42 -15.54 32.22
CA GLU A 69 5.69 -15.93 32.87
C GLU A 69 5.67 -15.78 34.40
N PHE A 70 4.69 -15.06 34.97
CA PHE A 70 4.49 -14.96 36.42
C PHE A 70 3.81 -16.20 37.02
N TYR A 71 3.20 -17.04 36.18
CA TYR A 71 2.52 -18.26 36.60
C TYR A 71 3.44 -19.48 36.55
N PRO A 72 3.12 -20.52 37.33
CA PRO A 72 3.87 -21.77 37.24
C PRO A 72 3.83 -22.39 35.84
N ASN A 73 4.99 -22.74 35.32
CA ASN A 73 5.11 -23.44 34.05
C ASN A 73 5.29 -24.96 34.34
N ILE A 74 4.38 -25.75 33.77
CA ILE A 74 4.43 -27.21 33.86
C ILE A 74 4.87 -27.76 32.50
N ASN A 75 6.05 -28.38 32.49
CA ASN A 75 6.61 -29.02 31.31
C ASN A 75 6.56 -30.53 31.46
N ILE A 76 6.05 -31.23 30.46
CA ILE A 76 6.05 -32.71 30.43
C ILE A 76 6.98 -33.14 29.32
N GLY A 77 8.14 -33.71 29.70
CA GLY A 77 9.06 -34.34 28.75
C GLY A 77 8.76 -35.84 28.67
N ALA A 78 8.67 -36.36 27.47
CA ALA A 78 8.62 -37.80 27.25
C ALA A 78 9.78 -38.20 26.33
N PHE A 79 10.43 -39.29 26.65
CA PHE A 79 11.49 -39.81 25.81
C PHE A 79 11.33 -41.34 25.65
N ILE A 80 11.72 -41.81 24.48
CA ILE A 80 11.89 -43.22 24.18
C ILE A 80 13.24 -43.38 23.46
N GLY A 81 14.01 -44.34 23.85
CA GLY A 81 15.32 -44.57 23.28
C GLY A 81 15.85 -45.98 23.56
N LEU A 82 16.99 -46.29 23.00
CA LEU A 82 17.76 -47.50 23.27
C LEU A 82 19.08 -47.06 23.92
N ASN A 83 19.42 -47.73 25.03
CA ASN A 83 20.71 -47.48 25.71
C ASN A 83 21.37 -48.85 26.00
N SER A 84 22.59 -49.02 25.42
CA SER A 84 23.36 -50.25 25.59
C SER A 84 24.85 -49.96 25.63
N LEU A 85 25.61 -50.70 26.43
CA LEU A 85 27.07 -50.63 26.51
C LEU A 85 27.80 -51.37 25.36
N GLY A 86 27.06 -51.97 24.42
CA GLY A 86 27.58 -52.66 23.27
C GLY A 86 26.59 -52.76 22.13
N LEU A 87 27.05 -52.81 20.88
CA LEU A 87 26.19 -52.92 19.70
C LEU A 87 25.42 -54.21 19.61
N ASP A 88 25.97 -55.30 20.20
CA ASP A 88 25.40 -56.65 20.27
C ASP A 88 24.12 -56.71 21.10
N ARG A 89 23.94 -55.79 22.04
CA ARG A 89 22.79 -55.76 22.94
C ARG A 89 21.83 -54.60 22.67
N LEU A 90 22.12 -53.74 21.70
CA LEU A 90 21.35 -52.50 21.43
C LEU A 90 19.86 -52.79 21.13
N PHE A 91 19.58 -53.88 20.43
CA PHE A 91 18.21 -54.28 20.04
C PHE A 91 17.51 -55.23 21.01
N ASN A 92 18.13 -55.53 22.13
CA ASN A 92 17.47 -56.35 23.16
C ASN A 92 16.40 -55.53 23.90
N GLY A 93 15.34 -56.20 24.32
CA GLY A 93 14.23 -55.55 25.05
C GLY A 93 14.66 -54.84 26.34
N SER A 94 15.79 -55.29 26.96
CA SER A 94 16.39 -54.69 28.15
C SER A 94 17.10 -53.36 27.88
N SER A 95 17.37 -53.04 26.62
CA SER A 95 18.00 -51.77 26.21
C SER A 95 17.00 -50.64 25.95
N ARG A 96 15.70 -50.91 25.98
CA ARG A 96 14.65 -49.91 25.82
C ARG A 96 14.53 -49.06 27.07
N GLN A 97 14.69 -47.76 26.87
CA GLN A 97 14.39 -46.77 27.90
C GLN A 97 13.19 -45.93 27.46
N MET A 98 12.24 -45.80 28.32
CA MET A 98 11.13 -44.85 28.16
C MET A 98 10.90 -44.13 29.50
N GLY A 99 10.57 -42.89 29.42
CA GLY A 99 10.28 -42.14 30.61
C GLY A 99 9.42 -40.92 30.34
N VAL A 100 8.65 -40.53 31.34
CA VAL A 100 7.91 -39.27 31.36
C VAL A 100 8.43 -38.46 32.53
N THR A 101 8.89 -37.26 32.27
CA THR A 101 9.48 -36.37 33.28
C THR A 101 8.63 -35.12 33.39
N PRO A 102 7.75 -34.98 34.37
CA PRO A 102 7.10 -33.70 34.66
C PRO A 102 8.12 -32.75 35.34
N ALA A 103 8.16 -31.51 34.88
CA ALA A 103 8.96 -30.46 35.48
C ALA A 103 8.09 -29.23 35.76
N LEU A 104 8.06 -28.79 37.02
CA LEU A 104 7.38 -27.58 37.46
C LEU A 104 8.43 -26.46 37.66
N ARG A 105 8.22 -25.32 37.00
CA ARG A 105 9.05 -24.15 37.19
C ARG A 105 8.19 -22.99 37.67
N LEU A 106 8.49 -22.52 38.89
CA LEU A 106 7.85 -21.32 39.48
C LEU A 106 8.94 -20.35 39.90
N PRO A 107 8.99 -19.14 39.29
CA PRO A 107 9.92 -18.10 39.71
C PRO A 107 9.39 -17.46 40.99
N ILE A 108 9.98 -17.78 42.17
CA ILE A 108 9.61 -17.21 43.46
C ILE A 108 10.34 -15.89 43.70
N PHE A 109 11.59 -15.79 43.26
CA PHE A 109 12.41 -14.61 43.34
C PHE A 109 13.26 -14.46 42.08
N ASP A 110 13.12 -13.30 41.39
CA ASP A 110 13.78 -13.03 40.12
C ASP A 110 14.51 -11.65 40.07
N GLY A 111 14.60 -10.95 41.22
CA GLY A 111 15.23 -9.64 41.27
C GLY A 111 14.54 -8.53 40.52
N GLY A 112 13.24 -8.74 40.17
CA GLY A 112 12.44 -7.77 39.37
C GLY A 112 12.54 -7.93 37.88
N ARG A 113 13.22 -8.98 37.38
CA ARG A 113 13.38 -9.28 35.93
C ARG A 113 12.06 -9.37 35.21
N LEU A 114 11.08 -10.14 35.74
CA LEU A 114 9.76 -10.30 35.12
C LEU A 114 8.97 -9.00 35.05
N ARG A 115 9.06 -8.16 36.08
CA ARG A 115 8.42 -6.83 36.07
C ARG A 115 9.05 -5.91 35.02
N ALA A 116 10.38 -5.90 34.92
CA ALA A 116 11.08 -5.13 33.88
C ALA A 116 10.73 -5.62 32.48
N GLN A 117 10.66 -6.93 32.28
CA GLN A 117 10.25 -7.55 31.03
C GLN A 117 8.80 -7.18 30.65
N LEU A 118 7.87 -7.26 31.60
CA LEU A 118 6.48 -6.83 31.38
C LEU A 118 6.38 -5.34 31.04
N GLY A 119 7.14 -4.49 31.76
CA GLY A 119 7.22 -3.05 31.45
C GLY A 119 7.76 -2.77 30.06
N GLY A 120 8.79 -3.52 29.62
CA GLY A 120 9.31 -3.43 28.25
C GLY A 120 8.26 -3.79 27.21
N ARG A 121 7.53 -4.91 27.41
CA ARG A 121 6.45 -5.32 26.49
C ARG A 121 5.27 -4.35 26.47
N ALA A 122 4.94 -3.72 27.62
CA ALA A 122 3.92 -2.67 27.66
C ALA A 122 4.36 -1.43 26.85
N ALA A 123 5.61 -1.00 26.96
CA ALA A 123 6.15 0.11 26.17
C ALA A 123 6.19 -0.21 24.66
N GLU A 124 6.48 -1.46 24.27
CA GLU A 124 6.40 -1.92 22.87
C GLU A 124 4.94 -1.84 22.34
N LEU A 125 3.95 -2.20 23.17
CA LEU A 125 2.54 -2.06 22.82
C LEU A 125 2.15 -0.58 22.64
N ASP A 126 2.56 0.30 23.55
CA ASP A 126 2.29 1.75 23.42
C ASP A 126 2.92 2.33 22.16
N ALA A 127 4.15 1.91 21.82
CA ALA A 127 4.80 2.29 20.56
C ALA A 127 4.06 1.79 19.33
N ALA A 128 3.55 0.54 19.35
CA ALA A 128 2.76 -0.02 18.25
C ALA A 128 1.43 0.73 18.07
N ILE A 129 0.76 1.11 19.16
CA ILE A 129 -0.47 1.93 19.10
C ILE A 129 -0.19 3.31 18.51
N ALA A 130 0.90 3.96 18.92
CA ALA A 130 1.29 5.26 18.38
C ALA A 130 1.58 5.18 16.87
N GLN A 131 2.26 4.12 16.42
CA GLN A 131 2.51 3.87 14.99
C GLN A 131 1.21 3.61 14.21
N TYR A 132 0.27 2.86 14.77
CA TYR A 132 -1.04 2.65 14.16
C TYR A 132 -1.81 3.97 13.99
N ASN A 133 -1.86 4.79 15.03
CA ASN A 133 -2.50 6.10 14.96
C ASN A 133 -1.83 7.00 13.91
N GLY A 134 -0.50 6.99 13.83
CA GLY A 134 0.24 7.70 12.79
C GLY A 134 -0.16 7.22 11.37
N ALA A 135 -0.18 5.91 11.13
CA ALA A 135 -0.58 5.35 9.84
C ALA A 135 -2.02 5.74 9.43
N VAL A 136 -2.95 5.78 10.39
CA VAL A 136 -4.33 6.23 10.14
C VAL A 136 -4.38 7.72 9.78
N LEU A 137 -3.66 8.57 10.50
CA LEU A 137 -3.61 10.00 10.21
C LEU A 137 -2.98 10.30 8.86
N ASP A 138 -1.91 9.59 8.50
CA ASP A 138 -1.27 9.70 7.19
C ASP A 138 -2.22 9.27 6.07
N ALA A 139 -2.98 8.18 6.27
CA ALA A 139 -3.97 7.72 5.33
C ALA A 139 -5.08 8.75 5.07
N VAL A 140 -5.62 9.36 6.15
CA VAL A 140 -6.64 10.42 6.06
C VAL A 140 -6.08 11.63 5.31
N LYS A 141 -4.86 12.04 5.67
CA LYS A 141 -4.18 13.17 5.04
C LYS A 141 -3.97 12.93 3.55
N GLU A 142 -3.41 11.78 3.15
CA GLU A 142 -3.16 11.46 1.73
C GLU A 142 -4.45 11.46 0.90
N ALA A 143 -5.53 10.88 1.45
CA ALA A 143 -6.83 10.86 0.78
C ALA A 143 -7.40 12.28 0.63
N GLY A 144 -7.32 13.11 1.68
CA GLY A 144 -7.76 14.50 1.66
C GLY A 144 -6.97 15.35 0.67
N ASP A 145 -5.64 15.22 0.66
CA ASP A 145 -4.75 15.94 -0.26
C ASP A 145 -5.03 15.56 -1.73
N ALA A 146 -5.28 14.27 -2.00
CA ALA A 146 -5.63 13.79 -3.33
C ALA A 146 -6.97 14.37 -3.81
N VAL A 147 -8.00 14.41 -2.97
CA VAL A 147 -9.31 15.01 -3.31
C VAL A 147 -9.17 16.50 -3.59
N ALA A 148 -8.49 17.25 -2.73
CA ALA A 148 -8.26 18.68 -2.93
C ALA A 148 -7.49 18.95 -4.23
N SER A 149 -6.50 18.12 -4.54
CA SER A 149 -5.73 18.20 -5.78
C SER A 149 -6.60 17.93 -7.01
N ILE A 150 -7.47 16.90 -6.99
CA ILE A 150 -8.40 16.60 -8.08
C ILE A 150 -9.34 17.79 -8.34
N GLN A 151 -9.91 18.34 -7.27
CA GLN A 151 -10.80 19.52 -7.40
C GLN A 151 -10.08 20.73 -8.00
N SER A 152 -8.85 20.97 -7.58
CA SER A 152 -8.01 22.06 -8.12
C SER A 152 -7.70 21.85 -9.60
N LEU A 153 -7.24 20.64 -9.97
CA LEU A 153 -6.93 20.28 -11.35
C LEU A 153 -8.15 20.34 -12.27
N THR A 154 -9.35 19.99 -11.77
CA THR A 154 -10.59 20.10 -12.53
C THR A 154 -10.92 21.55 -12.87
N ARG A 155 -10.76 22.47 -11.89
CA ARG A 155 -10.93 23.91 -12.15
C ARG A 155 -9.88 24.44 -13.12
N GLN A 156 -8.62 24.05 -12.96
CA GLN A 156 -7.53 24.44 -13.86
C GLN A 156 -7.77 23.94 -15.28
N GLN A 157 -8.29 22.72 -15.47
CA GLN A 157 -8.61 22.18 -16.79
C GLN A 157 -9.68 23.01 -17.50
N ALA A 158 -10.74 23.40 -16.79
CA ALA A 158 -11.78 24.26 -17.39
C ALA A 158 -11.22 25.59 -17.90
N LEU A 159 -10.40 26.28 -17.08
CA LEU A 159 -9.75 27.52 -17.48
C LEU A 159 -8.76 27.32 -18.64
N GLN A 160 -8.05 26.18 -18.65
CA GLN A 160 -7.13 25.87 -19.73
C GLN A 160 -7.85 25.57 -21.05
N ASP A 161 -9.00 24.90 -21.01
CA ASP A 161 -9.81 24.65 -22.20
C ASP A 161 -10.33 25.98 -22.80
N GLU A 162 -10.71 26.96 -21.97
CA GLU A 162 -11.04 28.32 -22.41
C GLU A 162 -9.83 29.06 -23.03
N ALA A 163 -8.64 28.90 -22.43
CA ALA A 163 -7.41 29.49 -22.97
C ALA A 163 -7.04 28.91 -24.35
N VAL A 164 -7.19 27.58 -24.50
CA VAL A 164 -7.00 26.89 -25.80
C VAL A 164 -7.99 27.44 -26.83
N ALA A 165 -9.28 27.53 -26.51
CA ALA A 165 -10.30 28.03 -27.40
C ALA A 165 -10.02 29.48 -27.82
N SER A 166 -9.56 30.35 -26.91
CA SER A 166 -9.20 31.73 -27.18
C SER A 166 -7.97 31.84 -28.08
N ALA A 167 -6.93 31.05 -27.84
CA ALA A 167 -5.75 31.00 -28.70
C ALA A 167 -6.08 30.50 -30.10
N GLU A 168 -6.92 29.46 -30.24
CA GLU A 168 -7.39 28.95 -31.54
C GLU A 168 -8.22 30.01 -32.31
N LYS A 169 -9.04 30.78 -31.60
CA LYS A 169 -9.78 31.91 -32.21
C LYS A 169 -8.82 32.97 -32.72
N ALA A 170 -7.82 33.37 -31.94
CA ALA A 170 -6.82 34.34 -32.37
C ALA A 170 -6.02 33.85 -33.60
N TYR A 171 -5.65 32.58 -33.62
CA TYR A 171 -4.97 31.98 -34.76
C TYR A 171 -5.83 31.98 -36.02
N ARG A 172 -7.12 31.62 -35.94
CA ARG A 172 -8.04 31.72 -37.08
C ARG A 172 -8.13 33.16 -37.62
N PHE A 173 -8.29 34.15 -36.76
CA PHE A 173 -8.32 35.56 -37.20
C PHE A 173 -7.02 36.00 -37.86
N ALA A 174 -5.86 35.56 -37.34
CA ALA A 174 -4.58 35.88 -37.96
C ALA A 174 -4.47 35.29 -39.38
N GLN A 175 -4.94 34.03 -39.55
CA GLN A 175 -4.99 33.40 -40.88
C GLN A 175 -5.93 34.09 -41.86
N GLU A 176 -7.12 34.48 -41.41
CA GLU A 176 -8.11 35.22 -42.26
C GLU A 176 -7.56 36.56 -42.71
N ARG A 177 -6.95 37.33 -41.80
CA ARG A 177 -6.31 38.62 -42.12
C ARG A 177 -5.15 38.45 -43.12
N TYR A 178 -4.32 37.42 -42.92
CA TYR A 178 -3.23 37.13 -43.85
C TYR A 178 -3.75 36.76 -45.25
N ARG A 179 -4.77 35.92 -45.35
CA ARG A 179 -5.41 35.52 -46.62
C ARG A 179 -6.04 36.72 -47.34
N ALA A 180 -6.57 37.68 -46.61
CA ALA A 180 -7.10 38.93 -47.13
C ALA A 180 -6.02 39.96 -47.50
N GLY A 181 -4.73 39.66 -47.35
CA GLY A 181 -3.64 40.59 -47.61
C GLY A 181 -3.47 41.71 -46.56
N LEU A 182 -4.18 41.59 -45.42
CA LEU A 182 -4.23 42.61 -44.36
C LEU A 182 -3.30 42.31 -43.17
N GLY A 183 -2.44 41.30 -43.30
CA GLY A 183 -1.59 40.85 -42.21
C GLY A 183 -0.26 40.27 -42.64
N ASN A 184 0.67 40.16 -41.69
CA ASN A 184 1.98 39.55 -41.90
C ASN A 184 1.93 38.08 -41.47
N TYR A 185 2.60 37.20 -42.21
CA TYR A 185 2.72 35.77 -41.91
C TYR A 185 3.40 35.49 -40.56
N LEU A 186 4.27 36.35 -40.09
CA LEU A 186 4.87 36.24 -38.75
C LEU A 186 3.83 36.23 -37.63
N VAL A 187 2.71 36.97 -37.80
CA VAL A 187 1.61 36.96 -36.81
C VAL A 187 0.89 35.61 -36.82
N VAL A 188 0.72 35.00 -37.99
CA VAL A 188 0.15 33.64 -38.07
C VAL A 188 1.02 32.63 -37.35
N LEU A 189 2.34 32.65 -37.59
CA LEU A 189 3.28 31.75 -36.92
C LEU A 189 3.33 31.96 -35.40
N SER A 190 3.30 33.24 -34.96
CA SER A 190 3.32 33.52 -33.51
C SER A 190 2.04 33.03 -32.81
N THR A 191 0.88 33.24 -33.44
CA THR A 191 -0.39 32.73 -32.87
C THR A 191 -0.50 31.21 -32.94
N GLU A 192 0.05 30.57 -33.98
CA GLU A 192 0.16 29.10 -34.04
C GLU A 192 1.02 28.53 -32.89
N SER A 193 2.18 29.16 -32.67
CA SER A 193 3.05 28.75 -31.55
C SER A 193 2.34 28.88 -30.22
N GLN A 194 1.50 29.91 -30.04
CA GLN A 194 0.68 30.09 -28.85
C GLN A 194 -0.37 28.98 -28.70
N VAL A 195 -1.06 28.59 -29.79
CA VAL A 195 -2.01 27.44 -29.77
C VAL A 195 -1.31 26.14 -29.35
N LEU A 196 -0.14 25.86 -29.93
CA LEU A 196 0.63 24.68 -29.59
C LEU A 196 1.06 24.68 -28.13
N ALA A 197 1.48 25.81 -27.58
CA ALA A 197 1.82 25.96 -26.17
C ALA A 197 0.61 25.67 -25.27
N GLN A 198 -0.56 26.24 -25.56
CA GLN A 198 -1.78 26.03 -24.77
C GLN A 198 -2.27 24.59 -24.86
N ARG A 199 -2.24 23.96 -26.03
CA ARG A 199 -2.60 22.56 -26.21
C ARG A 199 -1.69 21.61 -25.41
N ARG A 200 -0.39 21.91 -25.37
CA ARG A 200 0.58 21.14 -24.56
C ARG A 200 0.23 21.22 -23.08
N LEU A 201 -0.04 22.41 -22.56
CA LEU A 201 -0.45 22.60 -21.16
C LEU A 201 -1.75 21.84 -20.84
N ALA A 202 -2.74 21.84 -21.76
CA ALA A 202 -3.98 21.11 -21.59
C ALA A 202 -3.73 19.57 -21.51
N VAL A 203 -2.83 19.04 -22.32
CA VAL A 203 -2.45 17.60 -22.26
C VAL A 203 -1.74 17.28 -20.96
N ASP A 204 -0.82 18.13 -20.51
CA ASP A 204 -0.08 17.94 -19.25
C ASP A 204 -1.04 17.98 -18.04
N LEU A 205 -2.04 18.85 -18.04
CA LEU A 205 -3.08 18.89 -17.00
C LEU A 205 -3.93 17.62 -16.97
N ARG A 206 -4.32 17.09 -18.13
CA ARG A 206 -5.07 15.84 -18.22
C ARG A 206 -4.25 14.66 -17.71
N ALA A 207 -2.96 14.61 -18.02
CA ALA A 207 -2.08 13.58 -17.49
C ALA A 207 -1.99 13.66 -15.97
N ARG A 208 -1.79 14.87 -15.40
CA ARG A 208 -1.76 15.08 -13.94
C ARG A 208 -3.08 14.70 -13.26
N GLN A 209 -4.23 14.96 -13.90
CA GLN A 209 -5.52 14.54 -13.37
C GLN A 209 -5.61 13.01 -13.23
N LEU A 210 -5.14 12.27 -14.24
CA LEU A 210 -5.13 10.80 -14.18
C LEU A 210 -4.19 10.29 -13.10
N ASP A 211 -2.98 10.84 -13.01
CA ASP A 211 -2.01 10.48 -11.97
C ASP A 211 -2.58 10.71 -10.56
N THR A 212 -3.21 11.88 -10.34
CA THR A 212 -3.80 12.20 -9.03
C THR A 212 -4.96 11.26 -8.68
N ARG A 213 -5.74 10.83 -9.67
CA ARG A 213 -6.80 9.82 -9.44
C ARG A 213 -6.24 8.45 -9.07
N LEU A 214 -5.13 8.04 -9.68
CA LEU A 214 -4.43 6.81 -9.29
C LEU A 214 -3.89 6.92 -7.87
N VAL A 215 -3.35 8.09 -7.49
CA VAL A 215 -2.94 8.38 -6.11
C VAL A 215 -4.12 8.25 -5.15
N LEU A 216 -5.30 8.79 -5.49
CA LEU A 216 -6.50 8.64 -4.68
C LEU A 216 -6.93 7.18 -4.56
N MET A 217 -6.96 6.42 -5.65
CA MET A 217 -7.28 4.98 -5.61
C MET A 217 -6.34 4.23 -4.67
N LYS A 218 -5.04 4.50 -4.75
CA LYS A 218 -4.03 3.93 -3.85
C LYS A 218 -4.27 4.35 -2.39
N ALA A 219 -4.54 5.64 -2.16
CA ALA A 219 -4.80 6.19 -0.82
C ALA A 219 -6.06 5.58 -0.16
N LEU A 220 -7.03 5.14 -0.96
CA LEU A 220 -8.23 4.45 -0.50
C LEU A 220 -8.05 2.92 -0.37
N GLY A 221 -6.82 2.40 -0.54
CA GLY A 221 -6.56 0.96 -0.48
C GLY A 221 -7.09 0.18 -1.68
N GLY A 222 -7.40 0.86 -2.80
CA GLY A 222 -7.90 0.22 -4.02
C GLY A 222 -6.91 -0.74 -4.62
N GLY A 223 -7.37 -1.94 -4.97
CA GLY A 223 -6.59 -2.98 -5.61
C GLY A 223 -5.95 -4.01 -4.67
N TRP A 224 -6.10 -3.88 -3.35
CA TRP A 224 -5.66 -4.89 -2.39
C TRP A 224 -6.87 -5.48 -1.64
N THR A 225 -6.92 -6.81 -1.53
CA THR A 225 -7.88 -7.56 -0.71
C THR A 225 -7.11 -8.44 0.24
N ASP A 226 -7.52 -8.48 1.51
CA ASP A 226 -6.94 -9.37 2.51
C ASP A 226 -7.54 -10.78 2.32
N ASP A 227 -6.80 -11.67 1.64
CA ASP A 227 -7.23 -13.07 1.42
C ASP A 227 -7.33 -13.86 2.73
N THR A 228 -6.76 -13.36 3.84
CA THR A 228 -6.87 -14.05 5.14
C THR A 228 -8.29 -14.01 5.71
N ALA A 229 -9.11 -13.03 5.33
CA ALA A 229 -10.53 -12.99 5.70
C ALA A 229 -11.32 -14.19 5.12
N VAL A 230 -10.89 -14.73 3.99
CA VAL A 230 -11.52 -15.90 3.33
C VAL A 230 -11.20 -17.19 4.10
N LEU A 231 -10.00 -17.30 4.67
CA LEU A 231 -9.57 -18.50 5.40
C LEU A 231 -10.27 -18.65 6.78
N HIS A 232 -10.62 -17.55 7.43
CA HIS A 232 -11.34 -17.59 8.70
C HIS A 232 -12.82 -17.98 8.53
N THR A 233 -13.44 -17.65 7.40
CA THR A 233 -14.83 -18.09 7.09
C THR A 233 -14.88 -19.56 6.67
N ALA A 234 -13.84 -20.11 6.07
CA ALA A 234 -13.78 -21.53 5.67
C ALA A 234 -13.47 -22.47 6.85
N ALA A 235 -12.90 -21.99 7.95
CA ALA A 235 -12.61 -22.77 9.15
C ALA A 235 -13.77 -22.82 10.16
N ALA A 236 -14.86 -22.09 9.89
CA ALA A 236 -16.05 -22.02 10.77
C ALA A 236 -17.23 -22.88 10.27
N HIS A 237 -17.01 -23.72 9.28
CA HIS A 237 -17.91 -24.77 8.79
C HIS A 237 -17.24 -26.14 8.89
#